data_a6e25f506a241f5db000f4ddd1ff0f86
#
_entry.id   a6e25f506a241f5db000f4ddd1ff0f86
#
_cell.length_a   1.000
_cell.length_b   1.000
_cell.length_c   1.000
_cell.angle_alpha   90.00
_cell.angle_beta   90.00
_cell.angle_gamma   90.00
#
_symmetry.space_group_name_H-M   'P 1'
#
loop_
_entity.id
_entity.type
_entity.pdbx_description
1 polymer ?
#
loop_
_entity_poly.entity_id
_entity_poly.type
_entity_poly.pdbx_seq_one_letter_code
_entity_poly.pdbx_strand_id
1 'polypeptide(L)'
;MSNIFAGVKNSELFTLAQKYNPEFQKHTAKITADRLDLGWEANKQFATNPQPISEWFSVVMTMILNKVDVAKVRNVLEDYGVVEAYDTPFGNAIERLAVNAIKPVSPRFRGLQNGDSVDMFTVRKPDMEQRFFVANYDLQNFVSLQEYQIKLILQNEFGMEQITSGIMAQLENSLKKQTYLNELEALSHGINSTDFPLKETQKANLTGWTDGAVTDAQLLEFVQIAKNLAYELTLAPSSSAFNAGGFDTAVDKDEYVMLVRPEVLTDIQTKLRVGAYNPEDIAIPFDVKPVLNFGGLVPYKDAEFKTRLYPVYDANGEQIGWNTTEGASTATVENGKEFYKDTNSDILAVIIQKGAIFRTMQNGVQIVPTPYNAAGMYTNYWLNVAGAGVHFDYFYNMIVITKPQA
;
A
#
# COMPACT_ATOMS: atom_id res chain seq x y z
N MET A 1 -21.34 5.00 4.66
CA MET A 1 -22.12 6.17 4.22
C MET A 1 -23.02 5.73 3.07
N SER A 2 -24.31 6.07 3.10
CA SER A 2 -25.21 5.75 1.98
C SER A 2 -24.79 6.56 0.77
N ASN A 3 -24.69 5.89 -0.39
CA ASN A 3 -24.40 6.52 -1.67
C ASN A 3 -25.47 7.61 -1.94
N ILE A 4 -25.07 8.87 -1.89
CA ILE A 4 -26.03 10.02 -1.98
C ILE A 4 -26.69 10.07 -3.34
N PHE A 5 -26.10 9.42 -4.35
CA PHE A 5 -26.59 9.36 -5.71
C PHE A 5 -27.26 8.02 -6.07
N ALA A 6 -27.39 7.09 -5.11
CA ALA A 6 -28.05 5.81 -5.37
C ALA A 6 -29.52 6.03 -5.76
N GLY A 7 -29.87 5.69 -6.98
CA GLY A 7 -31.19 5.85 -7.55
C GLY A 7 -31.51 7.25 -8.13
N VAL A 8 -30.46 8.08 -8.37
CA VAL A 8 -30.65 9.38 -9.03
C VAL A 8 -30.79 9.18 -10.55
N LYS A 9 -31.84 9.75 -11.12
CA LYS A 9 -32.12 9.65 -12.55
C LYS A 9 -31.17 10.48 -13.40
N ASN A 10 -31.04 10.11 -14.66
CA ASN A 10 -30.21 10.85 -15.63
C ASN A 10 -30.63 12.31 -15.77
N SER A 11 -31.94 12.62 -15.75
CA SER A 11 -32.49 13.96 -15.80
C SER A 11 -32.05 14.82 -14.60
N GLU A 12 -32.07 14.23 -13.41
CA GLU A 12 -31.66 14.90 -12.18
C GLU A 12 -30.15 15.17 -12.17
N LEU A 13 -29.32 14.19 -12.55
CA LEU A 13 -27.87 14.37 -12.68
C LEU A 13 -27.52 15.42 -13.72
N PHE A 14 -28.24 15.47 -14.83
CA PHE A 14 -28.02 16.47 -15.86
C PHE A 14 -28.36 17.89 -15.36
N THR A 15 -29.47 18.03 -14.66
CA THR A 15 -29.89 19.30 -14.06
C THR A 15 -28.89 19.77 -12.99
N LEU A 16 -28.40 18.85 -12.16
CA LEU A 16 -27.36 19.14 -11.19
C LEU A 16 -26.04 19.56 -11.87
N ALA A 17 -25.63 18.87 -12.94
CA ALA A 17 -24.45 19.21 -13.70
C ALA A 17 -24.53 20.60 -14.32
N GLN A 18 -25.67 20.98 -14.88
CA GLN A 18 -25.92 22.33 -15.40
C GLN A 18 -25.84 23.42 -14.30
N LYS A 19 -26.38 23.11 -13.12
CA LYS A 19 -26.31 24.01 -11.96
C LYS A 19 -24.88 24.15 -11.41
N TYR A 20 -24.09 23.10 -11.47
CA TYR A 20 -22.72 23.06 -10.96
C TYR A 20 -21.73 23.75 -11.92
N ASN A 21 -21.92 23.62 -13.23
CA ASN A 21 -21.06 24.19 -14.25
C ASN A 21 -21.83 25.09 -15.24
N PRO A 22 -21.70 26.43 -15.12
CA PRO A 22 -22.40 27.37 -16.00
C PRO A 22 -21.99 27.31 -17.48
N GLU A 23 -20.77 26.84 -17.78
CA GLU A 23 -20.34 26.67 -19.17
C GLU A 23 -21.03 25.46 -19.80
N PHE A 24 -21.10 24.37 -19.08
CA PHE A 24 -21.86 23.20 -19.48
C PHE A 24 -23.35 23.56 -19.76
N GLN A 25 -23.94 24.37 -18.92
CA GLN A 25 -25.30 24.86 -19.14
C GLN A 25 -25.46 25.59 -20.48
N LYS A 26 -24.50 26.45 -20.88
CA LYS A 26 -24.53 27.17 -22.17
C LYS A 26 -24.45 26.18 -23.36
N HIS A 27 -23.59 25.20 -23.30
CA HIS A 27 -23.38 24.23 -24.36
C HIS A 27 -24.57 23.25 -24.49
N THR A 28 -25.31 23.02 -23.43
CA THR A 28 -26.42 22.06 -23.36
C THR A 28 -27.80 22.71 -23.33
N ALA A 29 -27.90 24.00 -23.61
CA ALA A 29 -29.17 24.77 -23.55
C ALA A 29 -30.30 24.23 -24.45
N LYS A 30 -29.95 23.44 -25.49
CA LYS A 30 -30.90 22.82 -26.40
C LYS A 30 -31.35 21.41 -25.96
N ILE A 31 -30.75 20.85 -24.91
CA ILE A 31 -31.04 19.51 -24.43
C ILE A 31 -32.10 19.59 -23.33
N THR A 32 -33.16 18.80 -23.47
CA THR A 32 -34.24 18.76 -22.50
C THR A 32 -33.99 17.65 -21.49
N ALA A 33 -33.79 18.04 -20.22
CA ALA A 33 -33.43 17.09 -19.14
C ALA A 33 -34.43 15.93 -18.99
N ASP A 34 -35.74 16.21 -18.97
CA ASP A 34 -36.80 15.21 -18.77
C ASP A 34 -36.79 14.07 -19.80
N ARG A 35 -36.23 14.33 -20.99
CA ARG A 35 -36.09 13.33 -22.05
C ARG A 35 -34.88 12.43 -21.90
N LEU A 36 -33.98 12.73 -20.99
CA LEU A 36 -32.78 11.91 -20.75
C LEU A 36 -33.09 10.61 -20.00
N ASP A 37 -34.26 10.52 -19.37
CA ASP A 37 -34.72 9.31 -18.72
C ASP A 37 -35.42 8.34 -19.72
N LEU A 38 -35.67 8.80 -20.95
CA LEU A 38 -36.37 8.05 -21.99
C LEU A 38 -35.40 7.44 -23.01
N GLY A 39 -34.54 6.56 -22.61
CA GLY A 39 -33.57 5.78 -23.39
C GLY A 39 -33.33 6.21 -24.86
N TRP A 40 -34.26 5.88 -25.77
CA TRP A 40 -34.14 6.23 -27.18
C TRP A 40 -34.09 7.75 -27.43
N GLU A 41 -34.93 8.52 -26.76
CA GLU A 41 -34.98 9.98 -26.94
C GLU A 41 -33.71 10.67 -26.39
N ALA A 42 -33.12 10.15 -25.31
CA ALA A 42 -31.83 10.60 -24.80
C ALA A 42 -30.75 10.46 -25.89
N ASN A 43 -30.64 9.29 -26.50
CA ASN A 43 -29.70 9.04 -27.58
C ASN A 43 -29.93 9.95 -28.80
N LYS A 44 -31.18 10.24 -29.15
CA LYS A 44 -31.51 11.11 -30.25
C LYS A 44 -31.07 12.55 -30.03
N GLN A 45 -31.13 13.05 -28.80
CA GLN A 45 -30.68 14.40 -28.46
C GLN A 45 -29.15 14.57 -28.65
N PHE A 46 -28.40 13.50 -28.40
CA PHE A 46 -26.94 13.48 -28.53
C PHE A 46 -26.42 12.96 -29.89
N ALA A 47 -27.30 12.45 -30.76
CA ALA A 47 -26.91 11.80 -32.01
C ALA A 47 -26.12 12.71 -32.98
N THR A 48 -26.39 14.02 -32.94
CA THR A 48 -25.77 14.99 -33.84
C THR A 48 -24.53 15.68 -33.26
N ASN A 49 -24.34 15.62 -31.95
CA ASN A 49 -23.16 16.20 -31.28
C ASN A 49 -22.79 15.37 -30.05
N PRO A 50 -21.72 14.59 -30.11
CA PRO A 50 -21.27 13.76 -28.98
C PRO A 50 -20.52 14.54 -27.89
N GLN A 51 -20.00 15.73 -28.18
CA GLN A 51 -19.20 16.52 -27.23
C GLN A 51 -19.96 16.82 -25.91
N PRO A 52 -21.26 17.20 -25.92
CA PRO A 52 -21.99 17.41 -24.68
C PRO A 52 -22.14 16.17 -23.80
N ILE A 53 -22.11 14.96 -24.35
CA ILE A 53 -22.13 13.72 -23.53
C ILE A 53 -20.82 13.60 -22.71
N SER A 54 -19.70 13.81 -23.37
CA SER A 54 -18.39 13.75 -22.73
C SER A 54 -18.23 14.83 -21.66
N GLU A 55 -18.68 16.06 -21.95
CA GLU A 55 -18.70 17.17 -20.98
C GLU A 55 -19.60 16.84 -19.79
N TRP A 56 -20.80 16.33 -20.02
CA TRP A 56 -21.71 15.90 -18.96
C TRP A 56 -21.08 14.87 -18.04
N PHE A 57 -20.51 13.80 -18.64
CA PHE A 57 -19.84 12.76 -17.88
C PHE A 57 -18.66 13.34 -17.06
N SER A 58 -17.87 14.25 -17.64
CA SER A 58 -16.76 14.90 -16.93
C SER A 58 -17.23 15.72 -15.73
N VAL A 59 -18.33 16.46 -15.88
CA VAL A 59 -18.92 17.23 -14.77
C VAL A 59 -19.45 16.30 -13.69
N VAL A 60 -20.15 15.23 -14.06
CA VAL A 60 -20.67 14.23 -13.10
C VAL A 60 -19.53 13.54 -12.38
N MET A 61 -18.45 13.18 -13.08
CA MET A 61 -17.24 12.60 -12.46
C MET A 61 -16.64 13.54 -11.40
N THR A 62 -16.50 14.83 -11.71
CA THR A 62 -15.98 15.83 -10.75
C THR A 62 -16.91 16.02 -9.54
N MET A 63 -18.21 15.94 -9.74
CA MET A 63 -19.19 16.05 -8.65
C MET A 63 -19.17 14.83 -7.71
N ILE A 64 -18.89 13.65 -8.24
CA ILE A 64 -18.94 12.37 -7.49
C ILE A 64 -17.62 12.10 -6.76
N LEU A 65 -16.52 12.67 -7.22
CA LEU A 65 -15.16 12.39 -6.72
C LEU A 65 -15.03 12.43 -5.19
N ASN A 66 -15.76 13.26 -4.53
CA ASN A 66 -15.67 13.46 -3.07
C ASN A 66 -16.49 12.46 -2.25
N LYS A 67 -17.18 11.46 -2.86
CA LYS A 67 -18.23 10.70 -2.15
C LYS A 67 -18.33 9.20 -2.49
N VAL A 68 -17.51 8.67 -3.40
CA VAL A 68 -17.61 7.24 -3.77
C VAL A 68 -16.66 6.41 -2.93
N ASP A 69 -17.21 5.76 -1.93
CA ASP A 69 -16.49 4.83 -1.04
C ASP A 69 -16.83 3.37 -1.46
N VAL A 70 -16.50 3.01 -2.70
CA VAL A 70 -16.81 1.69 -3.30
C VAL A 70 -15.57 0.83 -3.50
N ALA A 71 -14.44 1.20 -2.89
CA ALA A 71 -13.24 0.40 -3.04
C ALA A 71 -13.39 -0.96 -2.36
N LYS A 72 -13.34 -2.02 -3.17
CA LYS A 72 -13.35 -3.42 -2.70
C LYS A 72 -11.96 -3.98 -2.43
N VAL A 73 -10.92 -3.32 -2.94
CA VAL A 73 -9.53 -3.72 -2.69
C VAL A 73 -9.16 -3.31 -1.27
N ARG A 74 -8.68 -4.28 -0.52
CA ARG A 74 -8.26 -4.07 0.87
C ARG A 74 -6.77 -3.79 0.90
N ASN A 75 -6.38 -2.76 1.63
CA ASN A 75 -4.98 -2.54 2.00
C ASN A 75 -4.74 -3.18 3.36
N VAL A 76 -4.11 -4.34 3.35
CA VAL A 76 -3.93 -5.18 4.53
C VAL A 76 -2.95 -4.53 5.52
N LEU A 77 -1.88 -3.89 5.06
CA LEU A 77 -0.88 -3.26 5.93
C LEU A 77 -1.43 -2.03 6.65
N GLU A 78 -2.25 -1.24 5.97
CA GLU A 78 -2.96 -0.10 6.56
C GLU A 78 -4.00 -0.57 7.59
N ASP A 79 -4.77 -1.61 7.28
CA ASP A 79 -5.75 -2.19 8.21
C ASP A 79 -5.10 -2.76 9.50
N TYR A 80 -3.85 -3.19 9.41
CA TYR A 80 -3.09 -3.69 10.56
C TYR A 80 -2.37 -2.59 11.36
N GLY A 81 -2.46 -1.34 10.89
CA GLY A 81 -1.83 -0.20 11.53
C GLY A 81 -0.31 -0.12 11.33
N VAL A 82 0.24 -0.91 10.42
CA VAL A 82 1.68 -0.88 10.07
C VAL A 82 2.01 0.38 9.28
N VAL A 83 1.05 0.85 8.50
CA VAL A 83 1.17 2.05 7.66
C VAL A 83 0.43 3.21 8.31
N GLU A 84 1.10 4.34 8.42
CA GLU A 84 0.53 5.62 8.83
C GLU A 84 0.45 6.55 7.62
N ALA A 85 -0.75 7.12 7.38
CA ALA A 85 -0.97 8.02 6.26
C ALA A 85 -0.90 9.48 6.68
N TYR A 86 -0.10 10.27 5.99
CA TYR A 86 0.04 11.71 6.18
C TYR A 86 -0.35 12.44 4.90
N ASP A 87 -1.41 13.23 4.98
CA ASP A 87 -1.78 14.13 3.90
C ASP A 87 -1.08 15.47 4.10
N THR A 88 -0.16 15.80 3.20
CA THR A 88 0.59 17.06 3.22
C THR A 88 0.13 17.96 2.08
N PRO A 89 -0.80 18.88 2.30
CA PRO A 89 -1.27 19.77 1.23
C PRO A 89 -0.18 20.73 0.72
N PHE A 90 0.84 20.98 1.53
CA PHE A 90 1.97 21.85 1.20
C PHE A 90 3.27 21.21 1.63
N GLY A 91 4.24 21.11 0.73
CA GLY A 91 5.58 20.59 0.99
C GLY A 91 5.80 19.18 0.47
N ASN A 92 7.01 18.91 0.03
CA ASN A 92 7.41 17.63 -0.55
C ASN A 92 8.20 16.76 0.43
N ALA A 93 8.39 17.19 1.67
CA ALA A 93 9.21 16.49 2.64
C ALA A 93 8.55 16.43 4.01
N ILE A 94 8.63 15.26 4.64
CA ILE A 94 8.33 15.09 6.06
C ILE A 94 9.62 14.98 6.81
N GLU A 95 9.73 15.74 7.89
CA GLU A 95 10.86 15.68 8.84
C GLU A 95 10.49 14.76 9.99
N ARG A 96 11.39 13.82 10.29
CA ARG A 96 11.34 13.01 11.51
C ARG A 96 12.59 13.25 12.34
N LEU A 97 12.38 13.50 13.64
CA LEU A 97 13.43 13.73 14.62
C LEU A 97 13.41 12.60 15.66
N ALA A 98 14.52 11.88 15.77
CA ALA A 98 14.73 10.91 16.82
C ALA A 98 15.72 11.47 17.87
N VAL A 99 15.42 11.25 19.14
CA VAL A 99 16.24 11.75 20.26
C VAL A 99 16.45 10.62 21.24
N ASN A 100 17.71 10.26 21.51
CA ASN A 100 18.05 9.29 22.54
C ASN A 100 18.00 9.88 23.94
N ALA A 101 17.67 9.05 24.93
CA ALA A 101 17.79 9.42 26.32
C ALA A 101 19.25 9.70 26.70
N ILE A 102 19.45 10.76 27.43
CA ILE A 102 20.80 11.11 27.94
C ILE A 102 21.23 10.04 28.98
N LYS A 103 22.36 9.37 28.71
CA LYS A 103 22.88 8.37 29.64
C LYS A 103 23.19 9.02 30.99
N PRO A 104 22.67 8.46 32.10
CA PRO A 104 23.00 8.97 33.43
C PRO A 104 24.51 8.86 33.71
N VAL A 105 25.04 9.79 34.42
CA VAL A 105 26.45 9.79 34.87
C VAL A 105 26.47 9.59 36.36
N SER A 106 27.41 8.77 36.82
CA SER A 106 27.72 8.67 38.23
C SER A 106 28.02 10.05 38.81
N PRO A 107 27.44 10.41 39.97
CA PRO A 107 27.72 11.69 40.60
C PRO A 107 29.19 11.79 40.89
N ARG A 108 29.90 12.74 40.27
CA ARG A 108 31.36 12.90 40.40
C ARG A 108 31.80 13.23 41.82
N PHE A 109 30.88 13.75 42.65
CA PHE A 109 31.17 14.08 44.04
C PHE A 109 31.34 12.85 44.97
N ARG A 110 30.84 11.65 44.58
CA ARG A 110 30.91 10.46 45.45
C ARG A 110 32.31 9.82 45.53
N GLY A 111 33.21 10.13 44.64
CA GLY A 111 34.56 9.57 44.60
C GLY A 111 35.67 10.57 44.77
N LEU A 112 35.36 11.85 45.07
CA LEU A 112 36.34 12.89 45.19
C LEU A 112 37.22 12.70 46.45
N GLN A 113 38.52 12.66 46.26
CA GLN A 113 39.50 12.71 47.32
C GLN A 113 40.01 14.14 47.50
N ASN A 114 40.65 14.38 48.63
CA ASN A 114 41.19 15.71 48.92
C ASN A 114 42.25 16.12 47.88
N GLY A 115 41.98 17.17 47.13
CA GLY A 115 42.82 17.64 46.01
C GLY A 115 42.28 17.35 44.62
N ASP A 116 41.20 16.59 44.50
CA ASP A 116 40.58 16.32 43.22
C ASP A 116 39.78 17.53 42.72
N SER A 117 39.87 17.79 41.42
CA SER A 117 39.06 18.81 40.76
C SER A 117 37.95 18.17 39.90
N VAL A 118 36.78 18.76 39.90
CA VAL A 118 35.66 18.36 39.04
C VAL A 118 35.68 19.26 37.82
N ASP A 119 35.77 18.65 36.62
CA ASP A 119 35.60 19.38 35.38
C ASP A 119 34.12 19.83 35.22
N MET A 120 33.93 21.15 35.41
CA MET A 120 32.59 21.78 35.30
C MET A 120 32.22 22.15 33.84
N PHE A 121 33.17 22.03 32.92
CA PHE A 121 32.99 22.49 31.53
C PHE A 121 32.76 21.35 30.54
N THR A 122 32.56 20.15 31.01
CA THR A 122 32.20 19.02 30.09
C THR A 122 30.89 19.28 29.41
N VAL A 123 30.93 19.56 28.13
CA VAL A 123 29.71 19.73 27.28
C VAL A 123 29.25 18.36 26.78
N ARG A 124 27.99 18.04 27.05
CA ARG A 124 27.30 16.88 26.46
C ARG A 124 26.39 17.34 25.39
N LYS A 125 26.61 16.86 24.20
CA LYS A 125 25.68 17.07 23.09
C LYS A 125 24.54 16.08 23.20
N PRO A 126 23.27 16.48 22.94
CA PRO A 126 22.18 15.53 22.80
C PRO A 126 22.44 14.61 21.59
N ASP A 127 22.13 13.35 21.75
CA ASP A 127 22.16 12.37 20.65
C ASP A 127 20.83 12.46 19.90
N MET A 128 20.84 13.16 18.78
CA MET A 128 19.67 13.44 17.96
C MET A 128 19.99 13.16 16.49
N GLU A 129 19.07 12.55 15.81
CA GLU A 129 19.13 12.35 14.37
C GLU A 129 17.87 12.89 13.70
N GLN A 130 18.05 13.61 12.63
CA GLN A 130 17.00 14.21 11.83
C GLN A 130 17.00 13.57 10.45
N ARG A 131 15.82 13.15 9.98
CA ARG A 131 15.65 12.57 8.64
C ARG A 131 14.55 13.29 7.89
N PHE A 132 14.80 13.48 6.60
CA PHE A 132 13.85 14.04 5.67
C PHE A 132 13.43 12.97 4.68
N PHE A 133 12.12 12.79 4.55
CA PHE A 133 11.52 11.88 3.60
C PHE A 133 10.78 12.68 2.55
N VAL A 134 11.16 12.50 1.30
CA VAL A 134 10.64 13.27 0.16
C VAL A 134 9.72 12.39 -0.66
N ALA A 135 8.67 12.98 -1.24
CA ALA A 135 7.83 12.28 -2.21
C ALA A 135 8.70 11.59 -3.29
N ASN A 136 8.49 10.30 -3.50
CA ASN A 136 9.37 9.46 -4.33
C ASN A 136 8.68 8.89 -5.58
N TYR A 137 7.38 9.07 -5.74
CA TYR A 137 6.67 8.59 -6.93
C TYR A 137 5.41 9.41 -7.24
N ASP A 138 4.99 9.32 -8.49
CA ASP A 138 3.71 9.80 -8.99
C ASP A 138 2.93 8.60 -9.53
N LEU A 139 1.64 8.56 -9.25
CA LEU A 139 0.74 7.54 -9.78
C LEU A 139 -0.16 8.15 -10.83
N GLN A 140 -0.28 7.45 -11.95
CA GLN A 140 -1.17 7.85 -13.03
C GLN A 140 -1.87 6.62 -13.61
N ASN A 141 -3.19 6.67 -13.61
CA ASN A 141 -4.04 5.68 -14.24
C ASN A 141 -5.05 6.35 -15.16
N PHE A 142 -5.51 5.66 -16.18
CA PHE A 142 -6.55 6.20 -17.04
C PHE A 142 -7.56 5.15 -17.46
N VAL A 143 -8.77 5.62 -17.75
CA VAL A 143 -9.84 4.83 -18.35
C VAL A 143 -10.33 5.58 -19.59
N SER A 144 -10.45 4.86 -20.70
CA SER A 144 -11.02 5.38 -21.95
C SER A 144 -12.51 5.06 -22.03
N LEU A 145 -13.31 6.06 -22.25
CA LEU A 145 -14.75 5.90 -22.42
C LEU A 145 -15.13 6.20 -23.86
N GLN A 146 -15.68 5.19 -24.54
CA GLN A 146 -16.11 5.32 -25.93
C GLN A 146 -17.57 5.81 -26.01
N GLU A 147 -17.85 6.65 -27.00
CA GLU A 147 -19.16 7.24 -27.17
C GLU A 147 -20.30 6.21 -27.27
N TYR A 148 -20.08 5.09 -27.97
CA TYR A 148 -21.11 4.05 -28.10
C TYR A 148 -21.44 3.39 -26.75
N GLN A 149 -20.47 3.26 -25.83
CA GLN A 149 -20.69 2.73 -24.49
C GLN A 149 -21.60 3.66 -23.69
N ILE A 150 -21.36 4.98 -23.77
CA ILE A 150 -22.21 5.97 -23.10
C ILE A 150 -23.63 5.92 -23.67
N LYS A 151 -23.78 5.85 -24.99
CA LYS A 151 -25.09 5.75 -25.65
C LYS A 151 -25.87 4.50 -25.24
N LEU A 152 -25.19 3.39 -25.04
CA LEU A 152 -25.80 2.12 -24.62
C LEU A 152 -26.29 2.20 -23.16
N ILE A 153 -25.56 2.92 -22.33
CA ILE A 153 -25.85 3.09 -20.91
C ILE A 153 -26.98 4.10 -20.70
N LEU A 154 -27.09 5.14 -21.53
CA LEU A 154 -28.18 6.10 -21.50
C LEU A 154 -29.54 5.47 -21.85
N GLN A 155 -29.60 4.20 -22.30
CA GLN A 155 -30.85 3.47 -22.43
C GLN A 155 -31.53 3.15 -21.09
N ASN A 156 -30.74 3.13 -19.99
CA ASN A 156 -31.25 2.99 -18.64
C ASN A 156 -31.37 4.36 -17.96
N GLU A 157 -32.48 4.63 -17.28
CA GLU A 157 -32.73 5.90 -16.58
C GLU A 157 -31.69 6.23 -15.48
N PHE A 158 -30.99 5.23 -14.95
CA PHE A 158 -29.90 5.35 -13.95
C PHE A 158 -28.52 5.09 -14.55
N GLY A 159 -28.42 4.99 -15.88
CA GLY A 159 -27.21 4.51 -16.52
C GLY A 159 -25.97 5.38 -16.28
N MET A 160 -26.12 6.69 -16.23
CA MET A 160 -25.01 7.62 -16.00
C MET A 160 -24.42 7.44 -14.59
N GLU A 161 -25.25 7.28 -13.58
CA GLU A 161 -24.80 7.00 -12.21
C GLU A 161 -24.02 5.67 -12.14
N GLN A 162 -24.59 4.62 -12.76
CA GLN A 162 -23.98 3.28 -12.71
C GLN A 162 -22.59 3.24 -13.36
N ILE A 163 -22.42 3.88 -14.53
CA ILE A 163 -21.12 3.89 -15.20
C ILE A 163 -20.12 4.76 -14.44
N THR A 164 -20.56 5.91 -13.96
CA THR A 164 -19.67 6.83 -13.23
C THR A 164 -19.15 6.16 -11.96
N SER A 165 -20.04 5.57 -11.16
CA SER A 165 -19.64 4.84 -9.95
C SER A 165 -18.77 3.62 -10.28
N GLY A 166 -19.04 2.90 -11.36
CA GLY A 166 -18.23 1.77 -11.81
C GLY A 166 -16.79 2.18 -12.20
N ILE A 167 -16.64 3.25 -12.96
CA ILE A 167 -15.33 3.77 -13.38
C ILE A 167 -14.56 4.31 -12.18
N MET A 168 -15.23 5.05 -11.30
CA MET A 168 -14.61 5.54 -10.07
C MET A 168 -14.09 4.39 -9.21
N ALA A 169 -14.92 3.37 -8.98
CA ALA A 169 -14.51 2.18 -8.24
C ALA A 169 -13.32 1.46 -8.89
N GLN A 170 -13.26 1.40 -10.22
CA GLN A 170 -12.15 0.81 -10.94
C GLN A 170 -10.85 1.62 -10.75
N LEU A 171 -10.93 2.94 -10.88
CA LEU A 171 -9.77 3.82 -10.69
C LEU A 171 -9.27 3.79 -9.24
N GLU A 172 -10.17 3.86 -8.26
CA GLU A 172 -9.82 3.76 -6.83
C GLU A 172 -9.23 2.40 -6.47
N ASN A 173 -9.80 1.30 -6.97
CA ASN A 173 -9.26 -0.03 -6.74
C ASN A 173 -7.85 -0.17 -7.32
N SER A 174 -7.61 0.39 -8.50
CA SER A 174 -6.29 0.42 -9.12
C SER A 174 -5.29 1.22 -8.28
N LEU A 175 -5.69 2.39 -7.77
CA LEU A 175 -4.88 3.21 -6.89
C LEU A 175 -4.55 2.46 -5.58
N LYS A 176 -5.54 1.90 -4.91
CA LYS A 176 -5.33 1.13 -3.65
C LYS A 176 -4.41 -0.06 -3.86
N LYS A 177 -4.59 -0.79 -4.97
CA LYS A 177 -3.69 -1.90 -5.32
C LYS A 177 -2.25 -1.42 -5.49
N GLN A 178 -2.03 -0.34 -6.23
CA GLN A 178 -0.68 0.20 -6.45
C GLN A 178 -0.07 0.72 -5.15
N THR A 179 -0.85 1.41 -4.32
CA THR A 179 -0.41 1.88 -3.00
C THR A 179 0.02 0.71 -2.11
N TYR A 180 -0.77 -0.36 -2.03
CA TYR A 180 -0.42 -1.56 -1.27
C TYR A 180 0.88 -2.20 -1.77
N LEU A 181 1.11 -2.23 -3.09
CA LEU A 181 2.36 -2.76 -3.65
C LEU A 181 3.57 -1.90 -3.27
N ASN A 182 3.42 -0.58 -3.29
CA ASN A 182 4.49 0.33 -2.89
C ASN A 182 4.79 0.23 -1.37
N GLU A 183 3.77 -0.03 -0.54
CA GLU A 183 3.94 -0.28 0.89
C GLU A 183 4.68 -1.60 1.17
N LEU A 184 4.37 -2.67 0.41
CA LEU A 184 5.14 -3.92 0.47
C LEU A 184 6.58 -3.72 0.00
N GLU A 185 6.80 -2.91 -1.02
CA GLU A 185 8.15 -2.57 -1.48
C GLU A 185 8.92 -1.78 -0.42
N ALA A 186 8.28 -0.83 0.27
CA ALA A 186 8.89 -0.11 1.38
C ALA A 186 9.25 -1.05 2.54
N LEU A 187 8.40 -2.02 2.87
CA LEU A 187 8.70 -3.06 3.85
C LEU A 187 9.91 -3.91 3.42
N SER A 188 9.91 -4.36 2.17
CA SER A 188 11.03 -5.12 1.60
C SER A 188 12.33 -4.33 1.62
N HIS A 189 12.27 -3.03 1.27
CA HIS A 189 13.42 -2.15 1.34
C HIS A 189 13.90 -1.96 2.79
N GLY A 190 12.99 -1.84 3.75
CA GLY A 190 13.33 -1.80 5.18
C GLY A 190 14.07 -3.05 5.64
N ILE A 191 13.68 -4.23 5.14
CA ILE A 191 14.30 -5.52 5.47
C ILE A 191 15.68 -5.67 4.81
N ASN A 192 15.82 -5.26 3.54
CA ASN A 192 17.01 -5.50 2.71
C ASN A 192 17.87 -4.25 2.52
N SER A 193 17.73 -3.23 3.36
CA SER A 193 18.48 -1.99 3.21
C SER A 193 19.98 -2.21 3.33
N THR A 194 20.74 -1.67 2.38
CA THR A 194 22.21 -1.61 2.43
C THR A 194 22.71 -0.45 3.28
N ASP A 195 21.95 0.65 3.33
CA ASP A 195 22.32 1.85 4.08
C ASP A 195 22.07 1.69 5.58
N PHE A 196 21.00 0.96 5.91
CA PHE A 196 20.60 0.63 7.29
C PHE A 196 20.38 -0.88 7.43
N PRO A 197 21.44 -1.69 7.37
CA PRO A 197 21.31 -3.13 7.45
C PRO A 197 20.75 -3.56 8.80
N LEU A 198 19.90 -4.60 8.79
CA LEU A 198 19.40 -5.20 10.02
C LEU A 198 20.55 -5.69 10.89
N LYS A 199 20.52 -5.31 12.17
CA LYS A 199 21.45 -5.81 13.19
C LYS A 199 21.21 -7.31 13.44
N GLU A 200 22.17 -8.01 14.01
CA GLU A 200 21.99 -9.43 14.38
C GLU A 200 20.84 -9.64 15.39
N THR A 201 20.61 -8.66 16.26
CA THR A 201 19.47 -8.67 17.21
C THR A 201 18.10 -8.52 16.53
N GLN A 202 18.09 -8.05 15.29
CA GLN A 202 16.87 -7.91 14.47
C GLN A 202 16.61 -9.14 13.59
N LYS A 203 17.47 -10.16 13.66
CA LYS A 203 17.37 -11.39 12.88
C LYS A 203 17.22 -12.58 13.82
N ALA A 204 16.21 -13.38 13.60
CA ALA A 204 16.02 -14.64 14.29
C ALA A 204 15.92 -15.77 13.26
N ASN A 205 16.91 -16.67 13.27
CA ASN A 205 16.94 -17.78 12.34
C ASN A 205 16.44 -19.05 13.06
N LEU A 206 15.56 -19.79 12.40
CA LEU A 206 15.19 -21.12 12.85
C LEU A 206 16.34 -22.11 12.61
N THR A 207 16.45 -23.13 13.45
CA THR A 207 17.46 -24.19 13.28
C THR A 207 17.08 -25.19 12.20
N GLY A 208 15.78 -25.38 11.95
CA GLY A 208 15.27 -26.26 10.92
C GLY A 208 13.93 -25.77 10.37
N TRP A 209 13.73 -25.86 9.07
CA TRP A 209 12.47 -25.58 8.41
C TRP A 209 12.39 -26.30 7.07
N THR A 210 11.29 -27.03 6.83
CA THR A 210 11.08 -27.76 5.57
C THR A 210 9.77 -27.32 4.96
N ASP A 211 9.83 -26.60 3.84
CA ASP A 211 8.64 -26.12 3.13
C ASP A 211 7.75 -27.30 2.71
N GLY A 212 6.46 -27.18 2.97
CA GLY A 212 5.46 -28.20 2.66
C GLY A 212 5.43 -29.42 3.58
N ALA A 213 6.41 -29.55 4.51
CA ALA A 213 6.50 -30.66 5.46
C ALA A 213 6.97 -30.21 6.86
N VAL A 214 6.39 -29.13 7.35
CA VAL A 214 6.76 -28.55 8.65
C VAL A 214 6.36 -29.49 9.78
N THR A 215 7.29 -29.78 10.69
CA THR A 215 7.07 -30.63 11.85
C THR A 215 6.60 -29.84 13.06
N ASP A 216 5.94 -30.52 14.03
CA ASP A 216 5.49 -29.89 15.28
C ASP A 216 6.66 -29.26 16.07
N ALA A 217 7.84 -29.88 16.03
CA ALA A 217 9.04 -29.37 16.69
C ALA A 217 9.49 -28.01 16.08
N GLN A 218 9.44 -27.88 14.76
CA GLN A 218 9.80 -26.66 14.06
C GLN A 218 8.79 -25.53 14.34
N LEU A 219 7.51 -25.87 14.43
CA LEU A 219 6.46 -24.91 14.83
C LEU A 219 6.59 -24.47 16.28
N LEU A 220 6.94 -25.39 17.19
CA LEU A 220 7.22 -25.05 18.60
C LEU A 220 8.44 -24.13 18.71
N GLU A 221 9.50 -24.40 17.98
CA GLU A 221 10.68 -23.52 17.92
C GLU A 221 10.31 -22.12 17.46
N PHE A 222 9.51 -22.01 16.38
CA PHE A 222 9.01 -20.74 15.89
C PHE A 222 8.21 -19.97 16.96
N VAL A 223 7.29 -20.64 17.64
CA VAL A 223 6.47 -20.00 18.71
C VAL A 223 7.35 -19.59 19.89
N GLN A 224 8.33 -20.40 20.27
CA GLN A 224 9.27 -20.07 21.35
C GLN A 224 10.11 -18.83 21.01
N ILE A 225 10.66 -18.79 19.80
CA ILE A 225 11.41 -17.63 19.32
C ILE A 225 10.53 -16.38 19.32
N ALA A 226 9.31 -16.48 18.76
CA ALA A 226 8.38 -15.36 18.71
C ALA A 226 8.02 -14.82 20.10
N LYS A 227 7.83 -15.71 21.09
CA LYS A 227 7.57 -15.33 22.49
C LYS A 227 8.77 -14.67 23.14
N ASN A 228 9.96 -15.24 22.97
CA ASN A 228 11.18 -14.67 23.53
C ASN A 228 11.43 -13.28 23.00
N LEU A 229 11.30 -13.08 21.69
CA LEU A 229 11.42 -11.77 21.05
C LEU A 229 10.36 -10.79 21.56
N ALA A 230 9.13 -11.25 21.80
CA ALA A 230 8.09 -10.41 22.38
C ALA A 230 8.47 -9.90 23.78
N TYR A 231 9.02 -10.78 24.62
CA TYR A 231 9.48 -10.39 25.94
C TYR A 231 10.72 -9.49 25.89
N GLU A 232 11.65 -9.77 25.00
CA GLU A 232 12.84 -8.92 24.80
C GLU A 232 12.45 -7.51 24.35
N LEU A 233 11.54 -7.37 23.38
CA LEU A 233 11.07 -6.07 22.91
C LEU A 233 10.32 -5.27 23.99
N THR A 234 9.54 -5.94 24.81
CA THR A 234 8.66 -5.25 25.79
C THR A 234 9.33 -5.04 27.14
N LEU A 235 10.30 -5.88 27.52
CA LEU A 235 10.96 -5.82 28.83
C LEU A 235 12.37 -5.22 28.77
N ALA A 236 12.94 -5.05 27.57
CA ALA A 236 14.26 -4.45 27.43
C ALA A 236 14.23 -2.99 27.91
N PRO A 237 15.23 -2.57 28.71
CA PRO A 237 15.34 -1.19 29.17
C PRO A 237 15.69 -0.20 28.05
N SER A 238 16.11 -0.70 26.90
CA SER A 238 16.46 0.06 25.70
C SER A 238 16.08 -0.74 24.46
N SER A 239 15.36 -0.12 23.57
CA SER A 239 14.93 -0.72 22.29
C SER A 239 15.88 -0.43 21.14
N SER A 240 16.96 0.33 21.37
CA SER A 240 17.94 0.73 20.35
C SER A 240 18.62 -0.43 19.62
N ALA A 241 18.61 -1.64 20.20
CA ALA A 241 19.11 -2.86 19.58
C ALA A 241 18.17 -3.41 18.48
N PHE A 242 16.89 -3.08 18.52
CA PHE A 242 15.85 -3.66 17.67
C PHE A 242 15.43 -2.76 16.50
N ASN A 243 16.09 -1.64 16.30
CA ASN A 243 15.92 -0.82 15.11
C ASN A 243 17.27 -0.49 14.48
N ALA A 244 17.27 -0.30 13.16
CA ALA A 244 18.49 -0.05 12.41
C ALA A 244 19.09 1.33 12.74
N GLY A 245 18.26 2.31 13.07
CA GLY A 245 18.68 3.66 13.47
C GLY A 245 19.42 3.71 14.81
N GLY A 246 19.21 2.75 15.71
CA GLY A 246 19.89 2.69 17.01
C GLY A 246 19.33 3.65 18.05
N PHE A 247 18.07 4.08 17.90
CA PHE A 247 17.39 4.98 18.82
C PHE A 247 16.45 4.25 19.76
N ASP A 248 16.27 4.80 20.96
CA ASP A 248 15.33 4.26 21.93
C ASP A 248 13.90 4.69 21.59
N THR A 249 13.09 3.71 21.24
CA THR A 249 11.64 3.86 21.08
C THR A 249 10.98 2.98 22.15
N ALA A 250 10.61 3.57 23.28
CA ALA A 250 9.91 2.86 24.34
C ALA A 250 8.49 2.57 23.89
N VAL A 251 8.11 1.28 23.81
CA VAL A 251 6.83 0.90 23.21
C VAL A 251 6.22 -0.27 23.95
N ASP A 252 4.94 -0.15 24.20
CA ASP A 252 4.13 -1.22 24.78
C ASP A 252 3.89 -2.35 23.74
N LYS A 253 3.62 -3.56 24.22
CA LYS A 253 3.34 -4.73 23.38
C LYS A 253 2.21 -4.49 22.35
N ASP A 254 1.24 -3.65 22.68
CA ASP A 254 0.08 -3.36 21.85
C ASP A 254 0.43 -2.48 20.62
N GLU A 255 1.63 -1.89 20.60
CA GLU A 255 2.13 -1.11 19.47
C GLU A 255 2.91 -1.97 18.46
N TYR A 256 3.03 -3.28 18.70
CA TYR A 256 3.63 -4.21 17.77
C TYR A 256 2.58 -5.08 17.07
N VAL A 257 2.87 -5.39 15.84
CA VAL A 257 2.14 -6.38 15.04
C VAL A 257 3.12 -7.44 14.54
N MET A 258 2.73 -8.68 14.64
CA MET A 258 3.48 -9.77 14.04
C MET A 258 2.83 -10.17 12.71
N LEU A 259 3.48 -9.86 11.63
CA LEU A 259 3.09 -10.27 10.29
C LEU A 259 3.64 -11.68 10.03
N VAL A 260 2.77 -12.62 9.67
CA VAL A 260 3.14 -14.03 9.50
C VAL A 260 2.64 -14.56 8.17
N ARG A 261 3.40 -15.42 7.51
CA ARG A 261 2.90 -16.14 6.32
C ARG A 261 1.69 -16.97 6.67
N PRO A 262 0.63 -16.99 5.85
CA PRO A 262 -0.61 -17.71 6.14
C PRO A 262 -0.39 -19.21 6.35
N GLU A 263 0.57 -19.81 5.66
CA GLU A 263 0.94 -21.22 5.79
C GLU A 263 1.41 -21.55 7.20
N VAL A 264 2.31 -20.74 7.75
CA VAL A 264 2.83 -20.90 9.12
C VAL A 264 1.69 -20.75 10.14
N LEU A 265 0.84 -19.72 9.97
CA LEU A 265 -0.28 -19.48 10.87
C LEU A 265 -1.29 -20.64 10.83
N THR A 266 -1.59 -21.16 9.64
CA THR A 266 -2.49 -22.29 9.47
C THR A 266 -1.90 -23.54 10.13
N ASP A 267 -0.62 -23.81 9.95
CA ASP A 267 0.06 -24.97 10.57
C ASP A 267 0.08 -24.85 12.10
N ILE A 268 0.32 -23.67 12.66
CA ILE A 268 0.22 -23.45 14.11
C ILE A 268 -1.20 -23.75 14.60
N GLN A 269 -2.20 -23.26 13.91
CA GLN A 269 -3.61 -23.43 14.30
C GLN A 269 -4.08 -24.88 14.18
N THR A 270 -3.67 -25.60 13.14
CA THR A 270 -4.15 -26.96 12.84
C THR A 270 -3.34 -28.04 13.52
N LYS A 271 -2.02 -27.89 13.64
CA LYS A 271 -1.14 -28.91 14.22
C LYS A 271 -0.92 -28.69 15.72
N LEU A 272 -0.47 -27.49 16.12
CA LEU A 272 -0.13 -27.24 17.53
C LEU A 272 -1.35 -27.00 18.41
N ARG A 273 -2.31 -26.14 17.99
CA ARG A 273 -3.48 -25.82 18.83
C ARG A 273 -4.43 -26.98 19.02
N VAL A 274 -4.58 -27.85 18.02
CA VAL A 274 -5.42 -29.06 18.13
C VAL A 274 -4.77 -30.10 19.02
N GLY A 275 -3.44 -30.19 19.03
CA GLY A 275 -2.69 -31.12 19.87
C GLY A 275 -2.35 -30.60 21.28
N ALA A 276 -2.52 -29.31 21.53
CA ALA A 276 -2.11 -28.70 22.78
C ALA A 276 -3.13 -28.93 23.90
N TYR A 277 -2.61 -29.33 25.09
CA TYR A 277 -3.42 -29.49 26.29
C TYR A 277 -3.98 -28.15 26.81
N ASN A 278 -3.24 -27.04 26.57
CA ASN A 278 -3.64 -25.69 26.89
C ASN A 278 -3.30 -24.75 25.70
N PRO A 279 -4.29 -24.34 24.89
CA PRO A 279 -4.04 -23.48 23.74
C PRO A 279 -3.45 -22.11 24.08
N GLU A 280 -3.65 -21.62 25.30
CA GLU A 280 -3.10 -20.34 25.75
C GLU A 280 -1.57 -20.39 25.91
N ASP A 281 -1.01 -21.56 26.22
CA ASP A 281 0.43 -21.73 26.32
C ASP A 281 1.16 -21.61 24.98
N ILE A 282 0.44 -21.71 23.86
CA ILE A 282 0.97 -21.54 22.51
C ILE A 282 0.68 -20.13 21.95
N ALA A 283 -0.11 -19.32 22.66
CA ALA A 283 -0.46 -17.99 22.20
C ALA A 283 0.78 -17.08 22.15
N ILE A 284 0.97 -16.43 20.99
CA ILE A 284 2.01 -15.41 20.81
C ILE A 284 1.45 -14.10 21.42
N PRO A 285 2.21 -13.36 22.23
CA PRO A 285 1.71 -12.19 22.96
C PRO A 285 1.56 -10.93 22.11
N PHE A 286 1.65 -11.05 20.79
CA PHE A 286 1.41 -9.97 19.83
C PHE A 286 0.10 -10.13 19.07
N ASP A 287 -0.35 -9.05 18.43
CA ASP A 287 -1.41 -9.11 17.43
C ASP A 287 -0.85 -9.77 16.15
N VAL A 288 -1.22 -11.04 15.91
CA VAL A 288 -0.71 -11.84 14.79
C VAL A 288 -1.62 -11.67 13.59
N LYS A 289 -1.06 -11.21 12.47
CA LYS A 289 -1.78 -10.93 11.23
C LYS A 289 -1.16 -11.68 10.04
N PRO A 290 -1.99 -12.30 9.19
CA PRO A 290 -1.49 -12.97 8.00
C PRO A 290 -1.12 -11.96 6.89
N VAL A 291 0.07 -12.14 6.29
CA VAL A 291 0.51 -11.40 5.11
C VAL A 291 1.06 -12.38 4.08
N LEU A 292 0.55 -12.32 2.85
CA LEU A 292 0.89 -13.29 1.80
C LEU A 292 2.37 -13.21 1.42
N ASN A 293 2.99 -12.04 1.55
CA ASN A 293 4.32 -11.81 1.02
C ASN A 293 5.07 -10.73 1.80
N PHE A 294 6.37 -10.90 2.02
CA PHE A 294 7.30 -9.92 2.59
C PHE A 294 8.28 -9.36 1.55
N GLY A 295 8.35 -9.97 0.39
CA GLY A 295 9.05 -9.41 -0.76
C GLY A 295 8.20 -8.29 -1.33
N GLY A 296 8.79 -7.11 -1.48
CA GLY A 296 8.22 -6.16 -2.39
C GLY A 296 7.95 -6.90 -3.69
N LEU A 297 6.71 -6.88 -4.12
CA LEU A 297 6.37 -7.34 -5.45
C LEU A 297 7.01 -6.32 -6.41
N VAL A 298 8.27 -6.54 -6.74
CA VAL A 298 9.02 -5.66 -7.64
C VAL A 298 8.31 -5.70 -8.99
N PRO A 299 7.75 -4.56 -9.44
CA PRO A 299 7.18 -4.51 -10.78
C PRO A 299 8.27 -4.91 -11.77
N TYR A 300 7.97 -5.78 -12.71
CA TYR A 300 8.89 -6.19 -13.78
C TYR A 300 9.46 -5.03 -14.61
N LYS A 301 9.06 -3.80 -14.35
CA LYS A 301 9.63 -2.59 -14.94
C LYS A 301 10.87 -2.07 -14.23
N ASP A 302 11.27 -2.70 -13.13
CA ASP A 302 12.43 -2.25 -12.37
C ASP A 302 13.77 -2.69 -12.98
N ALA A 303 14.86 -2.20 -12.42
CA ALA A 303 16.19 -2.19 -13.03
C ALA A 303 16.71 -3.55 -13.52
N GLU A 304 16.24 -4.67 -12.97
CA GLU A 304 16.59 -6.02 -13.43
C GLU A 304 15.90 -6.40 -14.75
N PHE A 305 14.72 -5.82 -15.04
CA PHE A 305 13.90 -6.13 -16.21
C PHE A 305 13.76 -4.95 -17.18
N LYS A 306 14.81 -4.19 -17.40
CA LYS A 306 14.89 -3.17 -18.47
C LYS A 306 14.77 -3.78 -19.88
N THR A 307 14.81 -5.09 -19.98
CA THR A 307 14.65 -5.84 -21.21
C THR A 307 13.17 -6.04 -21.54
N ARG A 308 12.84 -5.86 -22.81
CA ARG A 308 11.51 -6.14 -23.35
C ARG A 308 11.14 -7.60 -23.07
N LEU A 309 9.93 -7.83 -22.54
CA LEU A 309 9.39 -9.16 -22.39
C LEU A 309 8.68 -9.61 -23.68
N TYR A 310 8.94 -10.83 -24.10
CA TYR A 310 8.32 -11.47 -25.26
C TYR A 310 7.37 -12.56 -24.78
N PRO A 311 6.15 -12.66 -25.33
CA PRO A 311 5.22 -13.71 -24.98
C PRO A 311 5.75 -15.07 -25.42
N VAL A 312 5.58 -16.07 -24.58
CA VAL A 312 5.92 -17.47 -24.84
C VAL A 312 4.64 -18.28 -24.99
N TYR A 313 4.57 -19.05 -26.05
CA TYR A 313 3.40 -19.88 -26.38
C TYR A 313 3.74 -21.36 -26.28
N ASP A 314 2.78 -22.17 -25.86
CA ASP A 314 2.89 -23.63 -25.88
C ASP A 314 2.70 -24.21 -27.29
N ALA A 315 2.78 -25.54 -27.41
CA ALA A 315 2.57 -26.24 -28.67
C ALA A 315 1.13 -26.09 -29.24
N ASN A 316 0.17 -25.69 -28.41
CA ASN A 316 -1.23 -25.47 -28.79
C ASN A 316 -1.50 -24.00 -29.19
N GLY A 317 -0.50 -23.12 -29.05
CA GLY A 317 -0.62 -21.69 -29.32
C GLY A 317 -1.21 -20.90 -28.16
N GLU A 318 -1.33 -21.48 -26.95
CA GLU A 318 -1.74 -20.77 -25.76
C GLU A 318 -0.52 -20.08 -25.09
N GLN A 319 -0.70 -18.84 -24.68
CA GLN A 319 0.35 -18.09 -23.99
C GLN A 319 0.56 -18.64 -22.58
N ILE A 320 1.74 -19.21 -22.33
CA ILE A 320 2.13 -19.81 -21.04
C ILE A 320 2.88 -18.83 -20.12
N GLY A 321 3.38 -17.73 -20.67
CA GLY A 321 4.13 -16.73 -19.91
C GLY A 321 4.93 -15.80 -20.77
N TRP A 322 6.02 -15.30 -20.21
CA TRP A 322 6.89 -14.31 -20.82
C TRP A 322 8.36 -14.69 -20.65
N ASN A 323 9.22 -14.23 -21.55
CA ASN A 323 10.66 -14.39 -21.46
C ASN A 323 11.38 -13.11 -21.93
N THR A 324 12.58 -12.87 -21.45
CA THR A 324 13.43 -11.77 -21.90
C THR A 324 14.06 -12.03 -23.27
N THR A 325 14.04 -13.27 -23.74
CA THR A 325 14.57 -13.69 -25.04
C THR A 325 13.44 -13.90 -26.03
N GLU A 326 13.51 -13.25 -27.19
CA GLU A 326 12.55 -13.45 -28.28
C GLU A 326 12.62 -14.87 -28.83
N GLY A 327 11.46 -15.51 -29.01
CA GLY A 327 11.40 -16.88 -29.54
C GLY A 327 11.75 -17.98 -28.53
N ALA A 328 11.83 -17.67 -27.25
CA ALA A 328 12.04 -18.68 -26.21
C ALA A 328 10.86 -19.65 -26.15
N SER A 329 11.14 -20.94 -25.95
CA SER A 329 10.13 -22.00 -25.80
C SER A 329 9.69 -22.22 -24.35
N THR A 330 10.38 -21.59 -23.38
CA THR A 330 10.09 -21.71 -21.95
C THR A 330 9.83 -20.33 -21.35
N ALA A 331 8.75 -20.20 -20.58
CA ALA A 331 8.46 -18.98 -19.86
C ALA A 331 9.38 -18.86 -18.62
N THR A 332 10.06 -17.73 -18.48
CA THR A 332 10.76 -17.37 -17.23
C THR A 332 9.82 -16.74 -16.24
N VAL A 333 8.69 -16.22 -16.72
CA VAL A 333 7.64 -15.59 -15.94
C VAL A 333 6.30 -16.18 -16.35
N GLU A 334 5.56 -16.74 -15.40
CA GLU A 334 4.24 -17.30 -15.64
C GLU A 334 3.19 -16.21 -15.93
N ASN A 335 2.17 -16.56 -16.71
CA ASN A 335 1.04 -15.69 -16.94
C ASN A 335 0.39 -15.23 -15.62
N GLY A 336 0.13 -13.93 -15.52
CA GLY A 336 -0.44 -13.30 -14.32
C GLY A 336 0.59 -13.01 -13.21
N LYS A 337 1.83 -13.47 -13.36
CA LYS A 337 2.95 -13.18 -12.47
C LYS A 337 4.02 -12.29 -13.12
N GLU A 338 3.79 -11.85 -14.34
CA GLU A 338 4.69 -11.02 -15.13
C GLU A 338 5.04 -9.66 -14.51
N PHE A 339 4.34 -9.29 -13.45
CA PHE A 339 4.53 -8.00 -12.79
C PHE A 339 5.19 -8.10 -11.41
N TYR A 340 5.44 -9.32 -10.87
CA TYR A 340 5.80 -9.44 -9.46
C TYR A 340 6.80 -10.56 -9.18
N LYS A 341 7.88 -10.23 -8.47
CA LYS A 341 8.86 -11.21 -7.97
C LYS A 341 8.92 -11.13 -6.44
N ASP A 342 8.75 -12.27 -5.77
CA ASP A 342 8.98 -12.36 -4.32
C ASP A 342 10.49 -12.43 -4.04
N THR A 343 11.04 -11.40 -3.41
CA THR A 343 12.46 -11.32 -3.09
C THR A 343 12.82 -11.88 -1.72
N ASN A 344 11.83 -12.15 -0.86
CA ASN A 344 12.03 -12.54 0.54
C ASN A 344 11.29 -13.86 0.89
N SER A 345 11.45 -14.88 0.05
CA SER A 345 10.78 -16.17 0.24
C SER A 345 11.25 -16.96 1.48
N ASP A 346 12.39 -16.61 2.03
CA ASP A 346 12.98 -17.19 3.25
C ASP A 346 12.40 -16.61 4.55
N ILE A 347 11.72 -15.46 4.49
CA ILE A 347 11.11 -14.82 5.64
C ILE A 347 9.79 -15.52 5.98
N LEU A 348 9.65 -15.96 7.23
CA LEU A 348 8.43 -16.58 7.75
C LEU A 348 7.54 -15.58 8.48
N ALA A 349 8.14 -14.66 9.23
CA ALA A 349 7.41 -13.62 9.96
C ALA A 349 8.26 -12.36 10.15
N VAL A 350 7.57 -11.26 10.34
CA VAL A 350 8.17 -9.96 10.70
C VAL A 350 7.40 -9.38 11.88
N ILE A 351 8.09 -9.12 12.98
CA ILE A 351 7.56 -8.37 14.10
C ILE A 351 7.92 -6.92 13.84
N ILE A 352 6.92 -6.06 13.74
CA ILE A 352 7.08 -4.66 13.34
C ILE A 352 6.26 -3.75 14.24
N GLN A 353 6.81 -2.60 14.56
CA GLN A 353 6.11 -1.55 15.28
C GLN A 353 5.09 -0.88 14.36
N LYS A 354 3.90 -0.57 14.89
CA LYS A 354 2.86 0.16 14.16
C LYS A 354 3.36 1.53 13.72
N GLY A 355 2.99 1.96 12.51
CA GLY A 355 3.45 3.23 11.94
C GLY A 355 4.88 3.22 11.41
N ALA A 356 5.55 2.05 11.34
CA ALA A 356 6.92 1.95 10.80
C ALA A 356 6.99 2.25 9.30
N ILE A 357 5.91 2.06 8.58
CA ILE A 357 5.78 2.51 7.20
C ILE A 357 4.88 3.74 7.21
N PHE A 358 5.27 4.78 6.52
CA PHE A 358 4.42 5.93 6.36
C PHE A 358 4.24 6.30 4.91
N ARG A 359 3.03 6.74 4.60
CA ARG A 359 2.62 7.20 3.29
C ARG A 359 2.34 8.69 3.32
N THR A 360 2.88 9.39 2.36
CA THR A 360 2.61 10.81 2.14
C THR A 360 1.86 10.99 0.84
N MET A 361 0.92 11.92 0.82
CA MET A 361 0.21 12.31 -0.39
C MET A 361 0.08 13.83 -0.42
N GLN A 362 0.65 14.44 -1.46
CA GLN A 362 0.47 15.85 -1.73
C GLN A 362 -0.74 16.05 -2.65
N ASN A 363 -1.53 17.05 -2.50
CA ASN A 363 -2.63 17.41 -3.41
C ASN A 363 -3.76 16.38 -3.61
N GLY A 364 -3.72 15.22 -2.97
CA GLY A 364 -4.77 14.20 -3.10
C GLY A 364 -4.90 13.63 -4.51
N VAL A 365 -6.04 13.03 -4.79
CA VAL A 365 -6.37 12.40 -6.07
C VAL A 365 -7.06 13.41 -6.98
N GLN A 366 -6.53 13.58 -8.20
CA GLN A 366 -7.12 14.45 -9.21
C GLN A 366 -7.56 13.63 -10.43
N ILE A 367 -8.78 13.86 -10.92
CA ILE A 367 -9.25 13.30 -12.19
C ILE A 367 -9.32 14.41 -13.23
N VAL A 368 -8.60 14.21 -14.33
CA VAL A 368 -8.52 15.15 -15.44
C VAL A 368 -9.01 14.47 -16.72
N PRO A 369 -10.12 14.93 -17.32
CA PRO A 369 -10.55 14.42 -18.62
C PRO A 369 -9.67 15.01 -19.74
N THR A 370 -9.38 14.23 -20.77
CA THR A 370 -8.82 14.74 -22.02
C THR A 370 -9.91 15.35 -22.89
N PRO A 371 -9.58 16.25 -23.82
CA PRO A 371 -10.50 16.63 -24.88
C PRO A 371 -11.01 15.41 -25.65
N TYR A 372 -12.23 15.48 -26.16
CA TYR A 372 -12.82 14.44 -26.96
C TYR A 372 -12.01 14.16 -28.24
N ASN A 373 -11.62 12.90 -28.44
CA ASN A 373 -10.94 12.46 -29.66
C ASN A 373 -11.97 12.07 -30.70
N ALA A 374 -12.21 12.93 -31.69
CA ALA A 374 -13.21 12.69 -32.74
C ALA A 374 -12.84 11.52 -33.67
N ALA A 375 -11.58 11.24 -33.90
CA ALA A 375 -11.13 10.15 -34.75
C ALA A 375 -11.33 8.78 -34.08
N GLY A 376 -11.14 8.70 -32.77
CA GLY A 376 -11.31 7.47 -32.00
C GLY A 376 -12.64 7.36 -31.28
N MET A 377 -13.46 8.41 -31.31
CA MET A 377 -14.77 8.49 -30.65
C MET A 377 -14.71 8.17 -29.14
N TYR A 378 -13.67 8.68 -28.42
CA TYR A 378 -13.49 8.44 -26.99
C TYR A 378 -12.95 9.68 -26.26
N THR A 379 -13.10 9.63 -24.93
CA THR A 379 -12.46 10.55 -23.98
C THR A 379 -11.70 9.72 -22.93
N ASN A 380 -10.47 10.12 -22.61
CA ASN A 380 -9.71 9.52 -21.53
C ASN A 380 -9.91 10.30 -20.22
N TYR A 381 -10.13 9.59 -19.15
CA TYR A 381 -10.20 10.10 -17.79
C TYR A 381 -8.94 9.68 -17.06
N TRP A 382 -8.07 10.64 -16.78
CA TRP A 382 -6.79 10.42 -16.09
C TRP A 382 -6.96 10.65 -14.61
N LEU A 383 -6.62 9.65 -13.82
CA LEU A 383 -6.48 9.77 -12.37
C LEU A 383 -4.99 10.00 -12.08
N ASN A 384 -4.69 11.16 -11.52
CA ASN A 384 -3.33 11.56 -11.19
C ASN A 384 -3.21 11.70 -9.67
N VAL A 385 -2.13 11.14 -9.12
CA VAL A 385 -1.68 11.37 -7.75
C VAL A 385 -0.25 11.85 -7.83
N ALA A 386 -0.04 13.13 -7.58
CA ALA A 386 1.28 13.75 -7.63
C ALA A 386 1.84 13.92 -6.22
N GLY A 387 3.14 13.76 -6.10
CA GLY A 387 3.85 13.95 -4.83
C GLY A 387 3.50 12.91 -3.78
N ALA A 388 3.30 11.65 -4.19
CA ALA A 388 3.14 10.55 -3.27
C ALA A 388 4.51 10.02 -2.82
N GLY A 389 4.57 9.50 -1.60
CA GLY A 389 5.74 8.84 -1.05
C GLY A 389 5.34 7.71 -0.12
N VAL A 390 6.05 6.59 -0.19
CA VAL A 390 5.97 5.52 0.79
C VAL A 390 7.37 5.20 1.26
N HIS A 391 7.57 5.24 2.56
CA HIS A 391 8.88 5.10 3.16
C HIS A 391 8.83 4.20 4.38
N PHE A 392 9.90 3.45 4.60
CA PHE A 392 10.16 2.75 5.84
C PHE A 392 10.98 3.63 6.78
N ASP A 393 10.55 3.73 8.04
CA ASP A 393 11.27 4.51 9.05
C ASP A 393 12.18 3.62 9.90
N TYR A 394 13.48 3.76 9.73
CA TYR A 394 14.50 2.97 10.42
C TYR A 394 14.65 3.31 11.93
N PHE A 395 13.90 4.27 12.43
CA PHE A 395 13.82 4.55 13.88
C PHE A 395 12.86 3.60 14.59
N TYR A 396 11.97 2.93 13.84
CA TYR A 396 11.01 1.98 14.38
C TYR A 396 11.61 0.57 14.53
N ASN A 397 11.13 -0.13 15.54
CA ASN A 397 11.60 -1.49 15.82
C ASN A 397 11.05 -2.49 14.79
N MET A 398 11.93 -3.35 14.30
CA MET A 398 11.59 -4.45 13.40
C MET A 398 12.50 -5.65 13.66
N ILE A 399 11.91 -6.84 13.73
CA ILE A 399 12.63 -8.12 13.83
C ILE A 399 12.10 -9.06 12.77
N VAL A 400 13.00 -9.76 12.10
CA VAL A 400 12.69 -10.68 11.02
C VAL A 400 12.98 -12.11 11.46
N ILE A 401 12.02 -13.01 11.28
CA ILE A 401 12.17 -14.44 11.54
C ILE A 401 12.31 -15.16 10.20
N THR A 402 13.45 -15.82 9.99
CA THR A 402 13.79 -16.46 8.72
C THR A 402 13.95 -17.97 8.87
N LYS A 403 13.81 -18.64 7.74
CA LYS A 403 14.24 -20.05 7.59
C LYS A 403 15.74 -20.15 7.87
N PRO A 404 16.26 -21.37 8.15
CA PRO A 404 17.70 -21.60 8.26
C PRO A 404 18.41 -21.10 7.00
N GLN A 405 19.48 -20.36 7.18
CA GLN A 405 20.37 -20.06 6.06
C GLN A 405 21.11 -21.33 5.65
N ALA A 406 21.01 -21.72 4.38
CA ALA A 406 21.65 -22.90 3.82
C ALA A 406 23.18 -22.77 3.76
#